data_6d11272bf356d1336ef5c686f367ced2
#
_entry.id   6d11272bf356d1336ef5c686f367ced2
#
_cell.length_a   1.000
_cell.length_b   1.000
_cell.length_c   1.000
_cell.angle_alpha   90.00
_cell.angle_beta   90.00
_cell.angle_gamma   90.00
#
_symmetry.space_group_name_H-M   'P 1'
#
loop_
_entity.id
_entity.type
_entity.pdbx_description
1 polymer ?
#
loop_
_entity_poly.entity_id
_entity_poly.type
_entity_poly.pdbx_seq_one_letter_code
_entity_poly.pdbx_strand_id
1 'polypeptide(L)'
;MSSLNTFGAILTYAIEQETRLADYYKIAGNTDQSAAADKRRVKLERARSLYVLEITLEPIEGLDEANYALNLEDTSAAGQKVVASTAARFYSEVAPSINVRDAQRILEKCGKEYAALA
;
A
#
# COMPACT_ATOMS: atom_id res chain seq x y z
N MET A 1 -18.45 -0.83 -3.24
CA MET A 1 -18.43 0.01 -2.05
C MET A 1 -17.00 0.30 -1.65
N SER A 2 -16.64 1.57 -1.51
CA SER A 2 -15.28 1.94 -1.16
C SER A 2 -15.02 1.69 0.33
N SER A 3 -13.88 1.06 0.65
CA SER A 3 -13.42 0.92 2.03
C SER A 3 -12.31 1.92 2.37
N LEU A 4 -11.94 2.82 1.43
CA LEU A 4 -10.86 3.79 1.61
C LEU A 4 -11.39 5.16 2.06
N ASN A 5 -12.32 5.16 2.98
CA ASN A 5 -13.01 6.38 3.40
C ASN A 5 -12.54 6.92 4.75
N THR A 6 -11.58 6.27 5.38
CA THR A 6 -10.95 6.73 6.62
C THR A 6 -9.46 6.43 6.58
N PHE A 7 -8.70 7.13 7.42
CA PHE A 7 -7.27 6.86 7.60
C PHE A 7 -7.03 5.40 7.99
N GLY A 8 -7.78 4.91 9.00
CA GLY A 8 -7.62 3.52 9.45
C GLY A 8 -7.91 2.51 8.35
N ALA A 9 -8.92 2.77 7.54
CA ALA A 9 -9.26 1.90 6.40
C ALA A 9 -8.15 1.90 5.35
N ILE A 10 -7.55 3.06 5.07
CA ILE A 10 -6.43 3.15 4.13
C ILE A 10 -5.23 2.36 4.63
N LEU A 11 -4.87 2.49 5.91
CA LEU A 11 -3.76 1.72 6.48
C LEU A 11 -4.05 0.23 6.49
N THR A 12 -5.27 -0.17 6.83
CA THR A 12 -5.68 -1.58 6.80
C THR A 12 -5.56 -2.16 5.40
N TYR A 13 -6.03 -1.43 4.40
CA TYR A 13 -5.90 -1.85 3.00
C TYR A 13 -4.45 -1.99 2.59
N ALA A 14 -3.60 -1.00 2.94
CA ALA A 14 -2.18 -1.04 2.63
C ALA A 14 -1.49 -2.25 3.26
N ILE A 15 -1.80 -2.56 4.53
CA ILE A 15 -1.25 -3.71 5.24
C ILE A 15 -1.66 -5.02 4.54
N GLU A 16 -2.92 -5.15 4.17
CA GLU A 16 -3.42 -6.32 3.45
C GLU A 16 -2.74 -6.48 2.09
N GLN A 17 -2.55 -5.38 1.37
CA GLN A 17 -1.88 -5.41 0.07
C GLN A 17 -0.42 -5.83 0.20
N GLU A 18 0.30 -5.31 1.21
CA GLU A 18 1.69 -5.71 1.43
C GLU A 18 1.80 -7.20 1.79
N THR A 19 0.84 -7.73 2.55
CA THR A 19 0.79 -9.15 2.87
C THR A 19 0.64 -9.99 1.59
N ARG A 20 -0.27 -9.59 0.72
CA ARG A 20 -0.49 -10.27 -0.56
C ARG A 20 0.71 -10.14 -1.48
N LEU A 21 1.35 -8.97 -1.49
CA LEU A 21 2.53 -8.73 -2.32
C LEU A 21 3.73 -9.53 -1.85
N ALA A 22 3.91 -9.71 -0.54
CA ALA A 22 4.96 -10.59 -0.03
C ALA A 22 4.79 -12.01 -0.55
N ASP A 23 3.57 -12.55 -0.51
CA ASP A 23 3.27 -13.88 -1.05
C ASP A 23 3.45 -13.94 -2.56
N TYR A 24 2.98 -12.93 -3.27
CA TYR A 24 3.10 -12.82 -4.72
C TYR A 24 4.56 -12.87 -5.17
N TYR A 25 5.41 -12.05 -4.56
CA TYR A 25 6.83 -12.02 -4.90
C TYR A 25 7.53 -13.33 -4.52
N LYS A 26 7.13 -13.96 -3.44
CA LYS A 26 7.66 -15.25 -3.03
C LYS A 26 7.35 -16.32 -4.08
N ILE A 27 6.12 -16.37 -4.56
CA ILE A 27 5.70 -17.30 -5.61
C ILE A 27 6.45 -17.01 -6.91
N ALA A 28 6.68 -15.75 -7.22
CA ALA A 28 7.42 -15.32 -8.41
C ALA A 28 8.93 -15.60 -8.31
N GLY A 29 9.42 -16.04 -7.16
CA GLY A 29 10.85 -16.27 -6.96
C GLY A 29 11.65 -15.00 -6.68
N ASN A 30 10.97 -13.88 -6.43
CA ASN A 30 11.60 -12.59 -6.14
C ASN A 30 11.68 -12.39 -4.62
N THR A 31 12.67 -13.05 -4.00
CA THR A 31 12.81 -13.06 -2.55
C THR A 31 13.15 -11.69 -1.97
N ASP A 32 13.89 -10.86 -2.71
CA ASP A 32 14.23 -9.51 -2.27
C ASP A 32 12.99 -8.64 -2.11
N GLN A 33 12.08 -8.69 -3.08
CA GLN A 33 10.86 -7.90 -3.04
C GLN A 33 9.84 -8.49 -2.06
N SER A 34 9.83 -9.80 -1.86
CA SER A 34 9.03 -10.42 -0.81
C SER A 34 9.43 -9.90 0.57
N ALA A 35 10.73 -9.86 0.85
CA ALA A 35 11.25 -9.32 2.11
C ALA A 35 10.96 -7.82 2.26
N ALA A 36 11.08 -7.07 1.16
CA ALA A 36 10.78 -5.63 1.17
C ALA A 36 9.30 -5.36 1.47
N ALA A 37 8.39 -6.17 0.92
CA ALA A 37 6.97 -6.07 1.21
C ALA A 37 6.67 -6.34 2.69
N ASP A 38 7.31 -7.33 3.29
CA ASP A 38 7.18 -7.59 4.73
C ASP A 38 7.65 -6.41 5.57
N LYS A 39 8.74 -5.75 5.19
CA LYS A 39 9.22 -4.57 5.90
C LYS A 39 8.23 -3.41 5.80
N ARG A 40 7.65 -3.20 4.63
CA ARG A 40 6.62 -2.17 4.45
C ARG A 40 5.41 -2.47 5.32
N ARG A 41 4.97 -3.73 5.35
CA ARG A 41 3.85 -4.16 6.18
C ARG A 41 4.09 -3.82 7.65
N VAL A 42 5.26 -4.14 8.17
CA VAL A 42 5.61 -3.87 9.58
C VAL A 42 5.55 -2.36 9.88
N LYS A 43 6.09 -1.54 9.00
CA LYS A 43 6.04 -0.08 9.15
C LYS A 43 4.61 0.46 9.14
N LEU A 44 3.77 -0.07 8.27
CA LEU A 44 2.36 0.32 8.17
C LEU A 44 1.58 -0.11 9.40
N GLU A 45 1.82 -1.32 9.92
CA GLU A 45 1.19 -1.79 11.15
C GLU A 45 1.57 -0.92 12.35
N ARG A 46 2.84 -0.51 12.43
CA ARG A 46 3.31 0.40 13.48
C ARG A 46 2.64 1.77 13.36
N ALA A 47 2.55 2.31 12.16
CA ALA A 47 1.87 3.58 11.92
C ALA A 47 0.40 3.49 12.32
N ARG A 48 -0.27 2.41 11.97
CA ARG A 48 -1.66 2.18 12.37
C ARG A 48 -1.82 2.17 13.89
N SER A 49 -0.93 1.47 14.60
CA SER A 49 -0.98 1.40 16.06
C SER A 49 -0.73 2.75 16.73
N LEU A 50 0.19 3.55 16.16
CA LEU A 50 0.60 4.83 16.77
C LEU A 50 -0.39 5.96 16.48
N TYR A 51 -1.00 5.97 15.29
CA TYR A 51 -1.70 7.15 14.81
C TYR A 51 -3.21 6.98 14.66
N VAL A 52 -3.73 5.76 14.68
CA VAL A 52 -5.17 5.52 14.48
C VAL A 52 -6.02 6.19 15.56
N LEU A 53 -5.52 6.27 16.80
CA LEU A 53 -6.25 6.88 17.91
C LEU A 53 -6.24 8.42 17.87
N GLU A 54 -5.34 9.02 17.10
CA GLU A 54 -5.23 10.48 17.00
C GLU A 54 -6.04 11.04 15.83
N ILE A 55 -6.71 10.17 15.11
CA ILE A 55 -7.36 10.53 13.87
C ILE A 55 -8.71 11.17 14.14
N THR A 56 -8.87 12.36 13.59
CA THR A 56 -10.19 12.93 13.40
C THR A 56 -10.96 12.00 12.45
N LEU A 57 -12.19 11.70 12.83
CA LEU A 57 -13.09 10.85 12.04
C LEU A 57 -13.61 11.54 10.79
N GLU A 58 -12.82 12.46 10.22
CA GLU A 58 -13.19 13.12 8.98
C GLU A 58 -13.21 12.11 7.84
N PRO A 59 -14.30 11.99 7.10
CA PRO A 59 -14.35 11.06 5.99
C PRO A 59 -13.43 11.50 4.87
N ILE A 60 -12.72 10.55 4.29
CA ILE A 60 -11.91 10.76 3.11
C ILE A 60 -12.77 10.39 1.90
N GLU A 61 -12.84 11.27 0.91
CA GLU A 61 -13.67 11.08 -0.27
C GLU A 61 -12.81 10.94 -1.53
N GLY A 62 -13.40 10.35 -2.55
CA GLY A 62 -12.78 10.26 -3.87
C GLY A 62 -11.84 9.09 -4.07
N LEU A 63 -11.65 8.24 -3.07
CA LEU A 63 -10.81 7.06 -3.16
C LEU A 63 -11.66 5.80 -3.21
N ASP A 64 -11.36 4.92 -4.16
CA ASP A 64 -12.07 3.66 -4.33
C ASP A 64 -11.04 2.54 -4.50
N GLU A 65 -11.09 1.53 -3.62
CA GLU A 65 -10.16 0.40 -3.67
C GLU A 65 -10.22 -0.37 -4.99
N ALA A 66 -11.34 -0.33 -5.69
CA ALA A 66 -11.47 -0.98 -6.99
C ALA A 66 -10.48 -0.43 -8.03
N ASN A 67 -10.05 0.83 -7.88
CA ASN A 67 -9.07 1.46 -8.76
C ASN A 67 -7.65 0.94 -8.53
N TYR A 68 -7.42 0.21 -7.45
CA TYR A 68 -6.09 -0.25 -7.06
C TYR A 68 -5.99 -1.78 -6.99
N ALA A 69 -6.95 -2.47 -7.59
CA ALA A 69 -6.96 -3.93 -7.61
C ALA A 69 -5.69 -4.47 -8.29
N LEU A 70 -5.03 -5.41 -7.63
CA LEU A 70 -3.80 -6.03 -8.12
C LEU A 70 -4.13 -7.33 -8.86
N ASN A 71 -3.54 -7.50 -10.04
CA ASN A 71 -3.56 -8.80 -10.73
C ASN A 71 -2.35 -9.61 -10.26
N LEU A 72 -2.57 -10.49 -9.30
CA LEU A 72 -1.52 -11.31 -8.70
C LEU A 72 -1.38 -12.69 -9.36
N GLU A 73 -2.06 -12.93 -10.47
CA GLU A 73 -1.96 -14.18 -11.21
C GLU A 73 -0.75 -14.20 -12.15
N ASP A 74 -0.38 -13.06 -12.71
CA ASP A 74 0.76 -12.94 -13.61
C ASP A 74 2.04 -12.64 -12.82
N THR A 75 2.87 -13.67 -12.64
CA THR A 75 4.15 -13.57 -11.91
C THR A 75 5.35 -13.35 -12.82
N SER A 76 5.12 -13.11 -14.12
CA SER A 76 6.19 -12.79 -15.07
C SER A 76 6.83 -11.43 -14.74
N ALA A 77 7.97 -11.14 -15.33
CA ALA A 77 8.63 -9.84 -15.17
C ALA A 77 7.70 -8.70 -15.57
N ALA A 78 6.95 -8.86 -16.66
CA ALA A 78 5.97 -7.85 -17.11
C ALA A 78 4.84 -7.70 -16.08
N GLY A 79 4.32 -8.80 -15.55
CA GLY A 79 3.28 -8.77 -14.52
C GLY A 79 3.74 -8.09 -13.24
N GLN A 80 4.98 -8.34 -12.82
CA GLN A 80 5.57 -7.69 -11.65
C GLN A 80 5.65 -6.17 -11.83
N LYS A 81 5.98 -5.69 -13.03
CA LYS A 81 6.00 -4.24 -13.31
C LYS A 81 4.61 -3.63 -13.25
N VAL A 82 3.59 -4.30 -13.76
CA VAL A 82 2.21 -3.83 -13.71
C VAL A 82 1.73 -3.75 -12.25
N VAL A 83 2.03 -4.77 -11.45
CA VAL A 83 1.70 -4.78 -10.02
C VAL A 83 2.38 -3.62 -9.30
N ALA A 84 3.67 -3.40 -9.55
CA ALA A 84 4.41 -2.30 -8.94
C ALA A 84 3.84 -0.94 -9.34
N SER A 85 3.46 -0.76 -10.60
CA SER A 85 2.85 0.47 -11.09
C SER A 85 1.52 0.76 -10.38
N THR A 86 0.68 -0.26 -10.21
CA THR A 86 -0.61 -0.11 -9.51
C THR A 86 -0.39 0.22 -8.03
N ALA A 87 0.54 -0.46 -7.37
CA ALA A 87 0.86 -0.19 -5.97
C ALA A 87 1.43 1.23 -5.79
N ALA A 88 2.31 1.67 -6.68
CA ALA A 88 2.86 3.03 -6.64
C ALA A 88 1.75 4.06 -6.77
N ARG A 89 0.81 3.83 -7.69
CA ARG A 89 -0.33 4.74 -7.89
C ARG A 89 -1.22 4.80 -6.66
N PHE A 90 -1.49 3.65 -6.02
CA PHE A 90 -2.26 3.62 -4.77
C PHE A 90 -1.63 4.55 -3.73
N TYR A 91 -0.35 4.34 -3.42
CA TYR A 91 0.31 5.14 -2.39
C TYR A 91 0.37 6.63 -2.75
N SER A 92 0.65 6.96 -4.01
CA SER A 92 0.74 8.37 -4.42
C SER A 92 -0.60 9.09 -4.36
N GLU A 93 -1.70 8.36 -4.55
CA GLU A 93 -3.05 8.96 -4.54
C GLU A 93 -3.65 9.01 -3.14
N VAL A 94 -3.32 8.07 -2.25
CA VAL A 94 -3.86 8.09 -0.89
C VAL A 94 -3.06 8.96 0.07
N ALA A 95 -1.75 9.08 -0.12
CA ALA A 95 -0.89 9.84 0.79
C ALA A 95 -1.34 11.29 1.01
N PRO A 96 -1.73 12.05 -0.04
CA PRO A 96 -2.19 13.42 0.17
C PRO A 96 -3.45 13.55 1.03
N SER A 97 -4.24 12.49 1.13
CA SER A 97 -5.47 12.49 1.94
C SER A 97 -5.20 12.26 3.42
N ILE A 98 -3.97 11.90 3.78
CA ILE A 98 -3.59 11.60 5.15
C ILE A 98 -3.02 12.87 5.77
N ASN A 99 -3.64 13.35 6.85
CA ASN A 99 -3.22 14.59 7.51
C ASN A 99 -2.25 14.37 8.68
N VAL A 100 -1.90 13.13 8.99
CA VAL A 100 -0.84 12.81 9.94
C VAL A 100 0.48 12.71 9.18
N ARG A 101 1.37 13.67 9.41
CA ARG A 101 2.57 13.85 8.59
C ARG A 101 3.49 12.63 8.54
N ASP A 102 3.72 11.99 9.69
CA ASP A 102 4.60 10.83 9.74
C ASP A 102 4.02 9.63 8.97
N ALA A 103 2.72 9.42 9.09
CA ALA A 103 2.03 8.37 8.34
C ALA A 103 2.03 8.67 6.84
N GLN A 104 1.82 9.94 6.45
CA GLN A 104 1.90 10.37 5.07
C GLN A 104 3.26 10.06 4.47
N ARG A 105 4.34 10.34 5.20
CA ARG A 105 5.71 10.05 4.75
C ARG A 105 5.96 8.57 4.55
N ILE A 106 5.41 7.71 5.42
CA ILE A 106 5.53 6.27 5.29
C ILE A 106 4.85 5.81 3.99
N LEU A 107 3.64 6.30 3.72
CA LEU A 107 2.93 5.98 2.50
C LEU A 107 3.65 6.47 1.25
N GLU A 108 4.17 7.70 1.29
CA GLU A 108 4.95 8.25 0.18
C GLU A 108 6.20 7.43 -0.11
N LYS A 109 6.91 6.99 0.94
CA LYS A 109 8.10 6.16 0.79
C LYS A 109 7.77 4.81 0.17
N CYS A 110 6.69 4.18 0.61
CA CYS A 110 6.21 2.93 0.00
C CYS A 110 5.94 3.12 -1.49
N GLY A 111 5.29 4.22 -1.85
CA GLY A 111 5.00 4.55 -3.25
C GLY A 111 6.26 4.72 -4.08
N LYS A 112 7.27 5.40 -3.55
CA LYS A 112 8.55 5.59 -4.25
C LYS A 112 9.28 4.28 -4.47
N GLU A 113 9.23 3.36 -3.50
CA GLU A 113 9.84 2.04 -3.65
C GLU A 113 9.19 1.25 -4.80
N TYR A 114 7.87 1.29 -4.89
CA TYR A 114 7.17 0.63 -5.99
C TYR A 114 7.37 1.34 -7.33
N ALA A 115 7.40 2.66 -7.34
CA ALA A 115 7.66 3.42 -8.57
C ALA A 115 9.02 3.05 -9.17
N ALA A 116 10.01 2.74 -8.35
CA ALA A 116 11.33 2.31 -8.81
C ALA A 116 11.31 0.93 -9.48
N LEU A 117 10.28 0.13 -9.22
CA LEU A 117 10.12 -1.21 -9.81
C LEU A 117 9.23 -1.22 -11.04
N ALA A 118 8.51 -0.15 -11.27
CA ALA A 118 7.53 -0.08 -12.36
C ALA A 118 8.16 0.10 -13.74
#